data_400db596b4e8749d4bc3db3b8b98b600
#
_entry.id   400db596b4e8749d4bc3db3b8b98b600
#
_cell.length_a   1.000
_cell.length_b   1.000
_cell.length_c   1.000
_cell.angle_alpha   90.00
_cell.angle_beta   90.00
_cell.angle_gamma   90.00
#
_symmetry.space_group_name_H-M   'P 1'
#
loop_
_entity.id
_entity.type
_entity.pdbx_description
1 polymer ?
#
loop_
_entity_poly.entity_id
_entity_poly.type
_entity_poly.pdbx_seq_one_letter_code
_entity_poly.pdbx_strand_id
1 'polypeptide(L)'
;MKLLLFLFYSLSISAADTAKLELIGPSKKVTLTVDALRSHHKMQTVKIDDPVYKKTKEFDGFLLDEVLSEVSEGLPLDEIVFTSVDGYSPNMNASILKQHHAYLVFQEAGKPFEKVAQGKAKIDPGPFYVVWEEGRKLEHEVPWPYQVVKIEAVDFKKKFPKIFPDEPSTSELKGFNLFKAQCLRCHSINLEGGDVGPELNIPKNVTEYWDLRTLREFIPHPSKFRAKSKMPDFPDFSDADIDSLLAYLKKMKTQKIP
;
A
#
# COMPACT_ATOMS: atom_id res chain seq x y z
N MET A 1 38.77 37.10 34.71
CA MET A 1 38.58 36.76 33.30
C MET A 1 37.66 35.51 33.29
N LYS A 2 36.34 35.72 33.10
CA LYS A 2 35.35 34.61 33.09
C LYS A 2 35.22 34.10 31.67
N LEU A 3 35.61 32.84 31.46
CA LEU A 3 35.47 32.14 30.20
C LEU A 3 34.01 31.68 30.04
N LEU A 4 33.24 32.31 29.13
CA LEU A 4 31.92 31.83 28.76
C LEU A 4 32.07 30.68 27.79
N LEU A 5 31.73 29.46 28.25
CA LEU A 5 31.59 28.25 27.39
C LEU A 5 30.25 28.38 26.65
N PHE A 6 30.30 28.68 25.35
CA PHE A 6 29.14 28.50 24.48
C PHE A 6 29.01 27.03 24.11
N LEU A 7 28.01 26.34 24.70
CA LEU A 7 27.59 25.03 24.21
C LEU A 7 26.85 25.22 22.89
N PHE A 8 27.51 24.89 21.80
CA PHE A 8 26.82 24.70 20.52
C PHE A 8 26.06 23.38 20.56
N TYR A 9 24.75 23.44 20.78
CA TYR A 9 23.87 22.31 20.47
C TYR A 9 23.79 22.18 18.95
N SER A 10 24.55 21.27 18.38
CA SER A 10 24.32 20.83 17.02
C SER A 10 23.01 20.03 16.98
N LEU A 11 21.94 20.65 16.49
CA LEU A 11 20.73 19.93 16.12
C LEU A 11 21.10 18.99 14.96
N SER A 12 21.28 17.71 15.28
CA SER A 12 21.40 16.67 14.27
C SER A 12 20.02 16.48 13.64
N ILE A 13 19.80 17.05 12.44
CA ILE A 13 18.60 16.76 11.65
C ILE A 13 18.64 15.28 11.30
N SER A 14 17.67 14.53 11.79
CA SER A 14 17.51 13.12 11.44
C SER A 14 17.11 13.01 9.96
N ALA A 15 17.57 11.96 9.27
CA ALA A 15 17.12 11.66 7.91
C ALA A 15 15.58 11.47 7.83
N ALA A 16 14.94 11.09 8.93
CA ALA A 16 13.50 11.01 9.05
C ALA A 16 12.83 12.40 8.94
N ASP A 17 13.45 13.46 9.48
CA ASP A 17 12.85 14.79 9.49
C ASP A 17 12.79 15.44 8.10
N THR A 18 13.65 15.02 7.18
CA THR A 18 13.68 15.48 5.78
C THR A 18 12.84 14.61 4.83
N ALA A 19 12.29 13.52 5.31
CA ALA A 19 11.43 12.65 4.53
C ALA A 19 10.18 13.40 4.05
N LYS A 20 9.81 13.17 2.79
CA LYS A 20 8.68 13.83 2.14
C LYS A 20 7.56 12.84 1.89
N LEU A 21 6.36 13.23 2.26
CA LEU A 21 5.12 12.54 1.95
C LEU A 21 4.33 13.37 0.95
N GLU A 22 3.98 12.78 -0.18
CA GLU A 22 3.04 13.37 -1.12
C GLU A 22 1.61 12.94 -0.74
N LEU A 23 0.73 13.91 -0.49
CA LEU A 23 -0.69 13.68 -0.25
C LEU A 23 -1.49 14.24 -1.42
N ILE A 24 -2.42 13.45 -1.96
CA ILE A 24 -3.29 13.83 -3.06
C ILE A 24 -4.73 13.56 -2.64
N GLY A 25 -5.55 14.59 -2.66
CA GLY A 25 -6.99 14.51 -2.45
C GLY A 25 -7.78 14.83 -3.71
N PRO A 26 -9.10 14.92 -3.59
CA PRO A 26 -9.99 15.18 -4.73
C PRO A 26 -9.71 16.50 -5.47
N SER A 27 -9.29 17.53 -4.73
CA SER A 27 -9.05 18.89 -5.26
C SER A 27 -7.68 19.46 -4.91
N LYS A 28 -6.94 18.83 -4.01
CA LYS A 28 -5.71 19.38 -3.44
C LYS A 28 -4.58 18.36 -3.44
N LYS A 29 -3.38 18.85 -3.72
CA LYS A 29 -2.14 18.09 -3.61
C LYS A 29 -1.16 18.87 -2.75
N VAL A 30 -0.55 18.20 -1.76
CA VAL A 30 0.47 18.79 -0.90
C VAL A 30 1.65 17.83 -0.74
N THR A 31 2.81 18.38 -0.40
CA THR A 31 3.98 17.58 -0.01
C THR A 31 4.40 18.04 1.37
N LEU A 32 4.39 17.15 2.35
CA LEU A 32 4.70 17.45 3.73
C LEU A 32 5.97 16.70 4.18
N THR A 33 6.75 17.36 5.03
CA THR A 33 7.83 16.74 5.78
C THR A 33 7.30 16.29 7.14
N VAL A 34 8.08 15.47 7.88
CA VAL A 34 7.75 15.12 9.26
C VAL A 34 7.62 16.37 10.13
N ASP A 35 8.47 17.39 9.95
CA ASP A 35 8.39 18.65 10.70
C ASP A 35 7.09 19.43 10.39
N ALA A 36 6.66 19.45 9.12
CA ALA A 36 5.38 20.02 8.77
C ALA A 36 4.22 19.26 9.41
N LEU A 37 4.25 17.93 9.38
CA LEU A 37 3.24 17.09 10.05
C LEU A 37 3.21 17.34 11.56
N ARG A 38 4.36 17.49 12.24
CA ARG A 38 4.45 17.85 13.66
C ARG A 38 3.85 19.21 14.00
N SER A 39 3.91 20.16 13.08
CA SER A 39 3.33 21.49 13.28
C SER A 39 1.81 21.54 13.09
N HIS A 40 1.27 20.60 12.32
CA HIS A 40 -0.16 20.53 12.00
C HIS A 40 -0.92 19.53 12.88
N HIS A 41 -0.27 18.43 13.27
CA HIS A 41 -0.90 17.30 13.94
C HIS A 41 -0.20 16.91 15.23
N LYS A 42 -0.96 16.35 16.16
CA LYS A 42 -0.41 15.82 17.41
C LYS A 42 0.33 14.51 17.15
N MET A 43 1.65 14.52 17.37
CA MET A 43 2.43 13.29 17.36
C MET A 43 2.02 12.39 18.53
N GLN A 44 1.93 11.09 18.27
CA GLN A 44 1.60 10.05 19.25
C GLN A 44 2.62 8.93 19.18
N THR A 45 2.92 8.33 20.34
CA THR A 45 3.67 7.08 20.42
C THR A 45 2.65 5.96 20.64
N VAL A 46 2.62 4.99 19.72
CA VAL A 46 1.66 3.89 19.72
C VAL A 46 2.36 2.56 19.87
N LYS A 47 1.76 1.67 20.68
CA LYS A 47 2.29 0.32 20.94
C LYS A 47 1.46 -0.71 20.18
N ILE A 48 2.08 -1.37 19.21
CA ILE A 48 1.42 -2.23 18.23
C ILE A 48 2.00 -3.65 18.28
N ASP A 49 1.15 -4.68 18.35
CA ASP A 49 1.56 -6.06 18.02
C ASP A 49 1.64 -6.18 16.49
N ASP A 50 2.81 -5.89 15.96
CA ASP A 50 3.03 -5.64 14.55
C ASP A 50 3.21 -6.95 13.76
N PRO A 51 2.39 -7.19 12.71
CA PRO A 51 2.47 -8.43 11.93
C PRO A 51 3.73 -8.51 11.05
N VAL A 52 4.27 -7.38 10.58
CA VAL A 52 5.46 -7.33 9.73
C VAL A 52 6.71 -7.65 10.54
N TYR A 53 6.84 -7.07 11.72
CA TYR A 53 7.93 -7.38 12.68
C TYR A 53 7.69 -8.68 13.46
N LYS A 54 6.46 -9.18 13.48
CA LYS A 54 6.03 -10.37 14.28
C LYS A 54 6.28 -10.22 15.77
N LYS A 55 6.27 -9.00 16.27
CA LYS A 55 6.48 -8.64 17.68
C LYS A 55 5.86 -7.29 18.02
N THR A 56 5.66 -7.03 19.29
CA THR A 56 5.21 -5.72 19.76
C THR A 56 6.30 -4.67 19.54
N LYS A 57 5.92 -3.53 18.98
CA LYS A 57 6.76 -2.38 18.68
C LYS A 57 6.11 -1.11 19.22
N GLU A 58 6.92 -0.08 19.45
CA GLU A 58 6.46 1.26 19.79
C GLU A 58 6.89 2.21 18.67
N PHE A 59 5.92 2.89 18.06
CA PHE A 59 6.16 3.78 16.95
C PHE A 59 5.70 5.19 17.25
N ASP A 60 6.42 6.17 16.71
CA ASP A 60 6.01 7.58 16.73
C ASP A 60 5.42 7.97 15.37
N GLY A 61 4.26 8.62 15.40
CA GLY A 61 3.56 8.99 14.18
C GLY A 61 2.33 9.85 14.45
N PHE A 62 1.47 9.90 13.46
CA PHE A 62 0.27 10.73 13.41
C PHE A 62 -0.93 9.86 13.06
N LEU A 63 -2.10 10.20 13.59
CA LEU A 63 -3.34 9.51 13.19
C LEU A 63 -3.56 9.74 11.69
N LEU A 64 -3.74 8.66 10.94
CA LEU A 64 -3.82 8.72 9.47
C LEU A 64 -5.01 9.57 8.99
N ASP A 65 -6.13 9.50 9.70
CA ASP A 65 -7.33 10.27 9.38
C ASP A 65 -7.08 11.80 9.50
N GLU A 66 -6.35 12.22 10.53
CA GLU A 66 -5.91 13.62 10.68
C GLU A 66 -4.98 14.03 9.53
N VAL A 67 -4.02 13.19 9.15
CA VAL A 67 -3.11 13.46 8.03
C VAL A 67 -3.89 13.59 6.71
N LEU A 68 -4.88 12.74 6.47
CA LEU A 68 -5.74 12.80 5.28
C LEU A 68 -6.63 14.04 5.25
N SER A 69 -6.92 14.66 6.39
CA SER A 69 -7.69 15.91 6.47
C SER A 69 -6.99 17.06 5.72
N GLU A 70 -5.67 17.02 5.56
CA GLU A 70 -4.89 17.99 4.77
C GLU A 70 -5.36 18.10 3.31
N VAL A 71 -5.97 17.04 2.77
CA VAL A 71 -6.35 16.97 1.35
C VAL A 71 -7.81 16.59 1.13
N SER A 72 -8.55 16.18 2.17
CA SER A 72 -9.96 15.77 2.04
C SER A 72 -10.92 16.95 2.02
N GLU A 73 -10.55 18.09 2.64
CA GLU A 73 -11.40 19.29 2.75
C GLU A 73 -12.82 18.98 3.27
N GLY A 74 -12.96 17.95 4.12
CA GLY A 74 -14.24 17.48 4.64
C GLY A 74 -15.09 16.67 3.64
N LEU A 75 -14.58 16.41 2.44
CA LEU A 75 -15.26 15.54 1.48
C LEU A 75 -15.15 14.06 1.91
N PRO A 76 -16.20 13.27 1.67
CA PRO A 76 -16.13 11.83 1.92
C PRO A 76 -15.07 11.20 1.00
N LEU A 77 -14.20 10.39 1.60
CA LEU A 77 -13.21 9.62 0.86
C LEU A 77 -13.82 8.27 0.46
N ASP A 78 -13.53 7.82 -0.77
CA ASP A 78 -13.95 6.52 -1.29
C ASP A 78 -12.86 5.47 -1.05
N GLU A 79 -11.72 5.67 -1.68
CA GLU A 79 -10.56 4.78 -1.58
C GLU A 79 -9.32 5.56 -1.17
N ILE A 80 -8.45 4.89 -0.44
CA ILE A 80 -7.11 5.37 -0.12
C ILE A 80 -6.13 4.45 -0.83
N VAL A 81 -5.23 5.04 -1.61
CA VAL A 81 -4.14 4.34 -2.30
C VAL A 81 -2.83 4.78 -1.69
N PHE A 82 -2.05 3.83 -1.20
CA PHE A 82 -0.68 4.07 -0.76
C PHE A 82 0.28 3.78 -1.91
N THR A 83 1.43 4.44 -1.93
CA THR A 83 2.53 4.09 -2.85
C THR A 83 3.83 4.05 -2.07
N SER A 84 4.50 2.92 -2.15
CA SER A 84 5.81 2.69 -1.56
C SER A 84 6.94 2.98 -2.56
N VAL A 85 8.16 3.14 -2.07
CA VAL A 85 9.36 3.43 -2.89
C VAL A 85 9.60 2.37 -3.96
N ASP A 86 9.25 1.11 -3.69
CA ASP A 86 9.43 -0.02 -4.60
C ASP A 86 8.27 -0.22 -5.60
N GLY A 87 7.28 0.70 -5.60
CA GLY A 87 6.10 0.64 -6.46
C GLY A 87 4.95 -0.23 -5.93
N TYR A 88 5.11 -0.84 -4.74
CA TYR A 88 3.98 -1.49 -4.06
C TYR A 88 2.89 -0.46 -3.77
N SER A 89 1.67 -0.70 -4.27
CA SER A 89 0.60 0.30 -4.25
C SER A 89 -0.74 -0.29 -3.78
N PRO A 90 -0.85 -0.68 -2.51
CA PRO A 90 -2.12 -1.19 -1.99
C PRO A 90 -3.17 -0.09 -1.88
N ASN A 91 -4.42 -0.50 -2.06
CA ASN A 91 -5.58 0.35 -1.83
C ASN A 91 -6.48 -0.23 -0.74
N MET A 92 -7.27 0.62 -0.13
CA MET A 92 -8.32 0.23 0.81
C MET A 92 -9.51 1.17 0.73
N ASN A 93 -10.70 0.67 1.09
CA ASN A 93 -11.87 1.53 1.24
C ASN A 93 -11.67 2.48 2.44
N ALA A 94 -11.90 3.76 2.24
CA ALA A 94 -11.69 4.76 3.28
C ALA A 94 -12.62 4.60 4.50
N SER A 95 -13.76 3.91 4.33
CA SER A 95 -14.68 3.65 5.45
C SER A 95 -14.08 2.81 6.57
N ILE A 96 -12.99 2.08 6.30
CA ILE A 96 -12.24 1.29 7.29
C ILE A 96 -11.72 2.20 8.41
N LEU A 97 -11.30 3.42 8.10
CA LEU A 97 -10.81 4.39 9.10
C LEU A 97 -11.88 4.85 10.11
N LYS A 98 -13.18 4.63 9.80
CA LYS A 98 -14.27 4.89 10.76
C LYS A 98 -14.41 3.79 11.83
N GLN A 99 -13.83 2.63 11.59
CA GLN A 99 -13.95 1.45 12.44
C GLN A 99 -12.64 1.14 13.16
N HIS A 100 -11.50 1.49 12.55
CA HIS A 100 -10.17 1.16 13.00
C HIS A 100 -9.24 2.37 12.90
N HIS A 101 -8.39 2.54 13.89
CA HIS A 101 -7.40 3.62 13.90
C HIS A 101 -6.10 3.19 13.24
N ALA A 102 -5.73 3.89 12.18
CA ALA A 102 -4.43 3.75 11.53
C ALA A 102 -3.51 4.92 11.88
N TYR A 103 -2.22 4.65 11.95
CA TYR A 103 -1.19 5.66 12.19
C TYR A 103 -0.17 5.64 11.05
N LEU A 104 0.19 6.83 10.57
CA LEU A 104 1.32 7.05 9.69
C LEU A 104 2.55 7.31 10.58
N VAL A 105 3.38 6.28 10.75
CA VAL A 105 4.56 6.35 11.62
C VAL A 105 5.82 6.58 10.81
N PHE A 106 6.83 7.24 11.41
CA PHE A 106 8.07 7.64 10.76
C PHE A 106 9.34 7.24 11.52
N GLN A 107 9.19 6.70 12.74
CA GLN A 107 10.30 6.22 13.56
C GLN A 107 9.80 5.25 14.66
N GLU A 108 10.73 4.60 15.34
CA GLU A 108 10.47 3.65 16.43
C GLU A 108 10.96 4.24 17.76
N ALA A 109 10.02 4.72 18.61
CA ALA A 109 10.31 5.25 19.94
C ALA A 109 11.51 6.23 19.98
N GLY A 110 11.49 7.25 19.11
CA GLY A 110 12.54 8.26 19.01
C GLY A 110 13.81 7.81 18.28
N LYS A 111 13.81 6.65 17.62
CA LYS A 111 14.96 6.09 16.88
C LYS A 111 14.55 5.71 15.47
N PRO A 112 15.50 5.60 14.53
CA PRO A 112 15.24 5.02 13.22
C PRO A 112 14.61 3.62 13.34
N PHE A 113 13.80 3.25 12.36
CA PHE A 113 13.18 1.92 12.33
C PHE A 113 14.22 0.79 12.41
N GLU A 114 13.90 -0.26 13.15
CA GLU A 114 14.58 -1.53 12.98
C GLU A 114 14.25 -2.09 11.58
N LYS A 115 15.24 -2.66 10.89
CA LYS A 115 15.02 -3.26 9.58
C LYS A 115 14.15 -4.50 9.67
N VAL A 116 13.14 -4.60 8.81
CA VAL A 116 12.27 -5.77 8.69
C VAL A 116 12.91 -6.85 7.83
N ALA A 117 12.64 -8.11 8.15
CA ALA A 117 13.09 -9.25 7.36
C ALA A 117 12.15 -9.46 6.15
N GLN A 118 12.71 -9.46 4.94
CA GLN A 118 12.01 -9.81 3.71
C GLN A 118 12.80 -10.91 3.00
N GLY A 119 12.43 -12.14 3.24
CA GLY A 119 13.22 -13.29 2.82
C GLY A 119 14.61 -13.27 3.43
N LYS A 120 15.66 -13.20 2.60
CA LYS A 120 17.06 -13.09 3.05
C LYS A 120 17.54 -11.65 3.24
N ALA A 121 16.77 -10.66 2.80
CA ALA A 121 17.11 -9.26 2.90
C ALA A 121 16.57 -8.64 4.20
N LYS A 122 17.21 -7.54 4.63
CA LYS A 122 16.73 -6.66 5.68
C LYS A 122 16.43 -5.31 5.07
N ILE A 123 15.18 -4.88 5.13
CA ILE A 123 14.67 -3.66 4.49
C ILE A 123 14.37 -2.63 5.56
N ASP A 124 14.76 -1.38 5.32
CA ASP A 124 14.35 -0.25 6.12
C ASP A 124 12.88 0.10 5.79
N PRO A 125 11.94 0.09 6.73
CA PRO A 125 10.55 0.42 6.46
C PRO A 125 10.29 1.94 6.32
N GLY A 126 11.27 2.79 6.57
CA GLY A 126 11.17 4.24 6.30
C GLY A 126 11.02 4.60 4.81
N PRO A 127 10.57 5.81 4.49
CA PRO A 127 10.40 6.93 5.40
C PRO A 127 9.14 6.90 6.25
N PHE A 128 8.05 6.31 5.74
CA PHE A 128 6.81 6.17 6.48
C PHE A 128 6.27 4.74 6.41
N TYR A 129 5.58 4.35 7.48
CA TYR A 129 4.94 3.06 7.59
C TYR A 129 3.51 3.26 8.12
N VAL A 130 2.53 2.52 7.59
CA VAL A 130 1.15 2.55 8.07
C VAL A 130 0.92 1.36 8.99
N VAL A 131 0.55 1.64 10.24
CA VAL A 131 0.27 0.65 11.28
C VAL A 131 -1.15 0.83 11.82
N TRP A 132 -1.72 -0.22 12.40
CA TRP A 132 -3.08 -0.24 12.91
C TRP A 132 -3.12 -0.53 14.41
N GLU A 133 -3.98 0.17 15.14
CA GLU A 133 -4.05 0.09 16.61
C GLU A 133 -4.32 -1.34 17.10
N GLU A 134 -5.20 -2.07 16.43
CA GLU A 134 -5.54 -3.45 16.77
C GLU A 134 -4.44 -4.46 16.44
N GLY A 135 -3.41 -4.02 15.75
CA GLY A 135 -2.23 -4.81 15.45
C GLY A 135 -2.54 -6.05 14.60
N ARG A 136 -1.93 -7.17 14.97
CA ARG A 136 -2.02 -8.45 14.25
C ARG A 136 -3.45 -8.97 14.02
N LYS A 137 -4.44 -8.49 14.76
CA LYS A 137 -5.84 -8.87 14.52
C LYS A 137 -6.33 -8.45 13.13
N LEU A 138 -5.74 -7.39 12.58
CA LEU A 138 -6.08 -6.89 11.24
C LEU A 138 -5.07 -7.29 10.16
N GLU A 139 -4.17 -8.26 10.43
CA GLU A 139 -3.07 -8.63 9.51
C GLU A 139 -3.54 -8.93 8.08
N HIS A 140 -4.71 -9.56 7.94
CA HIS A 140 -5.25 -9.99 6.64
C HIS A 140 -6.40 -9.12 6.13
N GLU A 141 -6.89 -8.18 6.95
CA GLU A 141 -8.06 -7.36 6.63
C GLU A 141 -7.68 -6.02 6.00
N VAL A 142 -6.53 -5.47 6.39
CA VAL A 142 -6.05 -4.16 5.97
C VAL A 142 -4.61 -4.20 5.46
N PRO A 143 -4.20 -3.24 4.61
CA PRO A 143 -2.81 -3.15 4.17
C PRO A 143 -1.90 -2.63 5.28
N TRP A 144 -0.65 -3.12 5.31
CA TRP A 144 0.44 -2.69 6.17
C TRP A 144 1.62 -2.16 5.33
N PRO A 145 1.42 -1.11 4.51
CA PRO A 145 2.46 -0.63 3.62
C PRO A 145 3.56 0.10 4.38
N TYR A 146 4.79 -0.29 4.16
CA TYR A 146 5.98 0.42 4.59
C TYR A 146 6.70 1.04 3.39
N GLN A 147 7.72 1.89 3.64
CA GLN A 147 8.38 2.71 2.62
C GLN A 147 7.40 3.64 1.87
N VAL A 148 6.34 4.06 2.54
CA VAL A 148 5.31 4.90 1.93
C VAL A 148 5.90 6.29 1.63
N VAL A 149 5.68 6.75 0.40
CA VAL A 149 6.09 8.08 -0.08
C VAL A 149 4.92 8.90 -0.61
N LYS A 150 3.79 8.24 -0.89
CA LYS A 150 2.59 8.91 -1.40
C LYS A 150 1.32 8.24 -0.87
N ILE A 151 0.33 9.06 -0.53
CA ILE A 151 -1.02 8.62 -0.17
C ILE A 151 -2.02 9.43 -1.00
N GLU A 152 -2.95 8.74 -1.65
CA GLU A 152 -3.96 9.35 -2.50
C GLU A 152 -5.36 8.98 -1.98
N ALA A 153 -6.15 10.01 -1.65
CA ALA A 153 -7.58 9.87 -1.36
C ALA A 153 -8.36 10.11 -2.65
N VAL A 154 -8.94 9.06 -3.22
CA VAL A 154 -9.44 9.07 -4.60
C VAL A 154 -10.85 8.49 -4.73
N ASP A 155 -11.53 8.90 -5.79
CA ASP A 155 -12.60 8.12 -6.41
C ASP A 155 -11.94 7.00 -7.22
N PHE A 156 -12.15 5.76 -6.81
CA PHE A 156 -11.45 4.60 -7.39
C PHE A 156 -11.70 4.49 -8.91
N LYS A 157 -12.93 4.72 -9.34
CA LYS A 157 -13.29 4.63 -10.76
C LYS A 157 -12.64 5.73 -11.61
N LYS A 158 -12.49 6.93 -11.03
CA LYS A 158 -11.77 8.02 -11.71
C LYS A 158 -10.26 7.80 -11.74
N LYS A 159 -9.71 7.18 -10.69
CA LYS A 159 -8.28 6.89 -10.59
C LYS A 159 -7.85 5.77 -11.55
N PHE A 160 -8.68 4.74 -11.69
CA PHE A 160 -8.38 3.53 -12.45
C PHE A 160 -9.50 3.21 -13.48
N PRO A 161 -9.80 4.12 -14.42
CA PRO A 161 -10.92 3.92 -15.36
C PRO A 161 -10.72 2.76 -16.34
N LYS A 162 -9.47 2.38 -16.62
CA LYS A 162 -9.13 1.41 -17.68
C LYS A 162 -9.08 -0.04 -17.21
N ILE A 163 -9.27 -0.29 -15.89
CA ILE A 163 -9.28 -1.66 -15.35
C ILE A 163 -10.70 -2.22 -15.20
N PHE A 164 -11.74 -1.40 -15.41
CA PHE A 164 -13.13 -1.86 -15.29
C PHE A 164 -13.53 -2.68 -16.50
N PRO A 165 -14.10 -3.88 -16.32
CA PRO A 165 -14.62 -4.65 -17.43
C PRO A 165 -15.94 -4.03 -17.93
N ASP A 166 -16.06 -3.82 -19.25
CA ASP A 166 -17.29 -3.33 -19.87
C ASP A 166 -18.36 -4.44 -19.86
N GLU A 167 -19.57 -4.10 -19.38
CA GLU A 167 -20.70 -5.04 -19.32
C GLU A 167 -20.31 -6.44 -18.79
N PRO A 168 -19.77 -6.53 -17.56
CA PRO A 168 -19.24 -7.78 -17.07
C PRO A 168 -20.36 -8.79 -16.72
N SER A 169 -20.13 -10.05 -17.00
CA SER A 169 -20.88 -11.13 -16.34
C SER A 169 -20.62 -11.15 -14.83
N THR A 170 -21.45 -11.87 -14.08
CA THR A 170 -21.29 -12.04 -12.62
C THR A 170 -19.90 -12.58 -12.26
N SER A 171 -19.38 -13.55 -13.04
CA SER A 171 -18.04 -14.13 -12.83
C SER A 171 -16.92 -13.11 -13.09
N GLU A 172 -17.02 -12.34 -14.19
CA GLU A 172 -16.03 -11.29 -14.52
C GLU A 172 -16.04 -10.18 -13.49
N LEU A 173 -17.20 -9.75 -13.00
CA LEU A 173 -17.30 -8.77 -11.93
C LEU A 173 -16.70 -9.27 -10.61
N LYS A 174 -16.95 -10.54 -10.24
CA LYS A 174 -16.31 -11.17 -9.09
C LYS A 174 -14.79 -11.20 -9.26
N GLY A 175 -14.31 -11.58 -10.45
CA GLY A 175 -12.89 -11.60 -10.78
C GLY A 175 -12.24 -10.22 -10.71
N PHE A 176 -12.93 -9.17 -11.18
CA PHE A 176 -12.49 -7.79 -11.02
C PHE A 176 -12.35 -7.40 -9.56
N ASN A 177 -13.32 -7.73 -8.71
CA ASN A 177 -13.27 -7.41 -7.29
C ASN A 177 -12.10 -8.13 -6.59
N LEU A 178 -11.83 -9.39 -6.93
CA LEU A 178 -10.67 -10.13 -6.44
C LEU A 178 -9.36 -9.50 -6.92
N PHE A 179 -9.28 -9.11 -8.19
CA PHE A 179 -8.14 -8.43 -8.76
C PHE A 179 -7.87 -7.10 -8.05
N LYS A 180 -8.91 -6.27 -7.88
CA LYS A 180 -8.84 -5.01 -7.15
C LYS A 180 -8.28 -5.21 -5.74
N ALA A 181 -8.79 -6.19 -5.01
CA ALA A 181 -8.45 -6.41 -3.62
C ALA A 181 -7.03 -7.01 -3.43
N GLN A 182 -6.59 -7.91 -4.32
CA GLN A 182 -5.41 -8.74 -4.07
C GLN A 182 -4.27 -8.54 -5.08
N CYS A 183 -4.57 -8.22 -6.33
CA CYS A 183 -3.59 -8.21 -7.42
C CYS A 183 -3.13 -6.81 -7.81
N LEU A 184 -4.05 -5.84 -7.80
CA LEU A 184 -3.83 -4.45 -8.23
C LEU A 184 -2.69 -3.76 -7.47
N ARG A 185 -2.44 -4.17 -6.23
CA ARG A 185 -1.36 -3.62 -5.39
C ARG A 185 0.04 -3.85 -5.94
N CYS A 186 0.19 -4.89 -6.78
CA CYS A 186 1.46 -5.29 -7.36
C CYS A 186 1.46 -5.30 -8.89
N HIS A 187 0.32 -5.55 -9.52
CA HIS A 187 0.15 -5.65 -10.96
C HIS A 187 -0.66 -4.51 -11.53
N SER A 188 -0.42 -4.20 -12.80
CA SER A 188 -1.26 -3.29 -13.58
C SER A 188 -2.06 -4.02 -14.65
N ILE A 189 -3.16 -3.41 -15.04
CA ILE A 189 -3.95 -3.69 -16.24
C ILE A 189 -4.06 -2.37 -17.00
N ASN A 190 -3.69 -2.36 -18.28
CA ASN A 190 -3.71 -1.15 -19.11
C ASN A 190 -2.91 0.02 -18.47
N LEU A 191 -1.78 -0.29 -17.86
CA LEU A 191 -0.87 0.64 -17.15
C LEU A 191 -1.48 1.29 -15.89
N GLU A 192 -2.59 0.77 -15.38
CA GLU A 192 -3.19 1.22 -14.14
C GLU A 192 -3.05 0.14 -13.06
N GLY A 193 -2.39 0.48 -11.95
CA GLY A 193 -2.11 -0.43 -10.82
C GLY A 193 -0.70 -0.29 -10.29
N GLY A 194 -0.25 -1.31 -9.55
CA GLY A 194 1.12 -1.42 -9.05
C GLY A 194 2.11 -1.89 -10.13
N ASP A 195 3.41 -1.68 -9.88
CA ASP A 195 4.51 -2.00 -10.81
C ASP A 195 5.55 -2.98 -10.22
N VAL A 196 5.28 -3.58 -9.07
CA VAL A 196 6.12 -4.63 -8.47
C VAL A 196 6.09 -5.91 -9.32
N GLY A 197 4.91 -6.26 -9.83
CA GLY A 197 4.68 -7.36 -10.76
C GLY A 197 4.53 -6.86 -12.20
N PRO A 198 4.52 -7.77 -13.19
CA PRO A 198 4.33 -7.36 -14.58
C PRO A 198 2.93 -6.80 -14.84
N GLU A 199 2.84 -5.92 -15.85
CA GLU A 199 1.59 -5.57 -16.52
C GLU A 199 0.94 -6.83 -17.11
N LEU A 200 -0.37 -7.00 -16.93
CA LEU A 200 -1.05 -8.26 -17.27
C LEU A 200 -1.91 -8.21 -18.54
N ASN A 201 -2.06 -7.03 -19.16
CA ASN A 201 -2.94 -6.89 -20.35
C ASN A 201 -2.22 -6.45 -21.62
N ILE A 202 -1.23 -5.58 -21.54
CA ILE A 202 -0.52 -5.04 -22.69
C ILE A 202 1.00 -5.24 -22.62
N PRO A 203 1.71 -5.39 -23.75
CA PRO A 203 1.17 -5.51 -25.12
C PRO A 203 0.45 -6.83 -25.36
N LYS A 204 0.68 -7.86 -24.55
CA LYS A 204 0.01 -9.16 -24.58
C LYS A 204 -0.61 -9.46 -23.24
N ASN A 205 -1.89 -9.79 -23.26
CA ASN A 205 -2.58 -10.23 -22.05
C ASN A 205 -1.96 -11.54 -21.52
N VAL A 206 -1.91 -11.72 -20.22
CA VAL A 206 -1.32 -12.90 -19.58
C VAL A 206 -1.93 -14.23 -20.09
N THR A 207 -3.22 -14.21 -20.47
CA THR A 207 -3.92 -15.37 -21.05
C THR A 207 -3.58 -15.62 -22.52
N GLU A 208 -2.73 -14.82 -23.16
CA GLU A 208 -2.27 -15.01 -24.53
C GLU A 208 -0.91 -15.73 -24.60
N TYR A 209 -0.14 -15.76 -23.52
CA TYR A 209 1.18 -16.38 -23.49
C TYR A 209 1.36 -17.43 -22.37
N TRP A 210 0.42 -17.50 -21.44
CA TRP A 210 0.30 -18.60 -20.47
C TRP A 210 -0.96 -19.40 -20.77
N ASP A 211 -0.88 -20.71 -20.73
CA ASP A 211 -2.09 -21.54 -20.80
C ASP A 211 -2.90 -21.43 -19.49
N LEU A 212 -4.21 -21.54 -19.61
CA LEU A 212 -5.13 -21.31 -18.50
C LEU A 212 -5.00 -22.31 -17.36
N ARG A 213 -4.60 -23.54 -17.67
CA ARG A 213 -4.38 -24.57 -16.65
C ARG A 213 -3.18 -24.20 -15.81
N THR A 214 -2.09 -23.80 -16.45
CA THR A 214 -0.88 -23.35 -15.74
C THR A 214 -1.16 -22.10 -14.90
N LEU A 215 -1.92 -21.13 -15.41
CA LEU A 215 -2.32 -19.95 -14.62
C LEU A 215 -3.16 -20.34 -13.41
N ARG A 216 -4.11 -21.27 -13.58
CA ARG A 216 -4.96 -21.78 -12.51
C ARG A 216 -4.16 -22.39 -11.36
N GLU A 217 -3.08 -23.10 -11.69
CA GLU A 217 -2.20 -23.74 -10.71
C GLU A 217 -1.19 -22.75 -10.12
N PHE A 218 -0.72 -21.79 -10.93
CA PHE A 218 0.29 -20.81 -10.55
C PHE A 218 -0.25 -19.74 -9.58
N ILE A 219 -1.43 -19.17 -9.88
CA ILE A 219 -1.96 -18.02 -9.11
C ILE A 219 -2.07 -18.31 -7.62
N PRO A 220 -2.64 -19.45 -7.16
CA PRO A 220 -2.74 -19.73 -5.73
C PRO A 220 -1.39 -20.11 -5.09
N HIS A 221 -0.42 -20.59 -5.88
CA HIS A 221 0.83 -21.15 -5.36
C HIS A 221 2.07 -20.76 -6.17
N PRO A 222 2.36 -19.46 -6.39
CA PRO A 222 3.51 -19.04 -7.19
C PRO A 222 4.85 -19.51 -6.63
N SER A 223 4.97 -19.71 -5.32
CA SER A 223 6.17 -20.23 -4.68
C SER A 223 6.53 -21.67 -5.11
N LYS A 224 5.54 -22.48 -5.48
CA LYS A 224 5.75 -23.84 -6.01
C LYS A 224 6.39 -23.85 -7.39
N PHE A 225 6.15 -22.81 -8.20
CA PHE A 225 6.69 -22.68 -9.56
C PHE A 225 8.03 -21.94 -9.58
N ARG A 226 8.21 -20.98 -8.66
CA ARG A 226 9.40 -20.13 -8.57
C ARG A 226 9.79 -19.91 -7.12
N ALA A 227 10.81 -20.61 -6.64
CA ALA A 227 11.30 -20.55 -5.24
C ALA A 227 11.66 -19.16 -4.72
N LYS A 228 11.84 -18.16 -5.61
CA LYS A 228 12.12 -16.76 -5.26
C LYS A 228 11.01 -15.82 -5.73
N SER A 229 9.79 -16.33 -5.90
CA SER A 229 8.66 -15.47 -6.26
C SER A 229 8.47 -14.38 -5.22
N LYS A 230 8.30 -13.13 -5.67
CA LYS A 230 7.83 -12.03 -4.82
C LYS A 230 6.29 -12.03 -4.71
N MET A 231 5.60 -12.66 -5.66
CA MET A 231 4.17 -12.86 -5.61
C MET A 231 3.86 -13.81 -4.44
N PRO A 232 3.02 -13.41 -3.47
CA PRO A 232 2.66 -14.25 -2.35
C PRO A 232 1.78 -15.43 -2.79
N ASP A 233 1.70 -16.46 -1.98
CA ASP A 233 0.71 -17.53 -2.14
C ASP A 233 -0.67 -17.02 -1.67
N PHE A 234 -1.74 -17.54 -2.30
CA PHE A 234 -3.14 -17.23 -1.98
C PHE A 234 -3.88 -18.54 -1.63
N PRO A 235 -3.56 -19.18 -0.49
CA PRO A 235 -4.07 -20.49 -0.13
C PRO A 235 -5.59 -20.53 0.09
N ASP A 236 -6.20 -19.38 0.38
CA ASP A 236 -7.63 -19.25 0.67
C ASP A 236 -8.49 -19.06 -0.59
N PHE A 237 -7.86 -18.91 -1.77
CA PHE A 237 -8.63 -18.82 -3.02
C PHE A 237 -9.23 -20.16 -3.37
N SER A 238 -10.56 -20.19 -3.47
CA SER A 238 -11.28 -21.34 -4.00
C SER A 238 -11.09 -21.47 -5.51
N ASP A 239 -11.38 -22.66 -6.04
CA ASP A 239 -11.41 -22.88 -7.48
C ASP A 239 -12.32 -21.89 -8.21
N ALA A 240 -13.47 -21.56 -7.63
CA ALA A 240 -14.42 -20.59 -8.19
C ALA A 240 -13.87 -19.15 -8.18
N ASP A 241 -13.00 -18.80 -7.21
CA ASP A 241 -12.31 -17.51 -7.19
C ASP A 241 -11.28 -17.41 -8.31
N ILE A 242 -10.50 -18.48 -8.50
CA ILE A 242 -9.53 -18.54 -9.60
C ILE A 242 -10.24 -18.50 -10.95
N ASP A 243 -11.35 -19.21 -11.14
CA ASP A 243 -12.12 -19.17 -12.38
C ASP A 243 -12.66 -17.76 -12.66
N SER A 244 -13.16 -17.08 -11.64
CA SER A 244 -13.65 -15.73 -11.76
C SER A 244 -12.51 -14.74 -12.11
N LEU A 245 -11.36 -14.89 -11.47
CA LEU A 245 -10.18 -14.06 -11.79
C LEU A 245 -9.71 -14.28 -13.23
N LEU A 246 -9.65 -15.53 -13.69
CA LEU A 246 -9.30 -15.85 -15.07
C LEU A 246 -10.34 -15.32 -16.09
N ALA A 247 -11.63 -15.33 -15.73
CA ALA A 247 -12.69 -14.72 -16.54
C ALA A 247 -12.47 -13.22 -16.71
N TYR A 248 -12.17 -12.50 -15.61
CA TYR A 248 -11.82 -11.09 -15.67
C TYR A 248 -10.58 -10.82 -16.53
N LEU A 249 -9.49 -11.56 -16.34
CA LEU A 249 -8.27 -11.37 -17.13
C LEU A 249 -8.52 -11.60 -18.63
N LYS A 250 -9.33 -12.61 -18.99
CA LYS A 250 -9.76 -12.84 -20.38
C LYS A 250 -10.62 -11.71 -20.92
N LYS A 251 -11.51 -11.14 -20.12
CA LYS A 251 -12.34 -10.00 -20.52
C LYS A 251 -11.46 -8.81 -20.84
N MET A 252 -10.48 -8.50 -20.00
CA MET A 252 -9.57 -7.37 -20.22
C MET A 252 -8.71 -7.52 -21.48
N LYS A 253 -8.45 -8.74 -21.94
CA LYS A 253 -7.80 -8.98 -23.25
C LYS A 253 -8.52 -8.29 -24.42
N THR A 254 -9.84 -8.15 -24.35
CA THR A 254 -10.64 -7.48 -25.38
C THR A 254 -10.70 -5.95 -25.21
N GLN A 255 -10.13 -5.44 -24.14
CA GLN A 255 -10.18 -4.03 -23.73
C GLN A 255 -8.79 -3.42 -23.56
N LYS A 256 -7.85 -3.80 -24.42
CA LYS A 256 -6.50 -3.22 -24.44
C LYS A 256 -6.54 -1.75 -24.84
N ILE A 257 -5.76 -0.94 -24.14
CA ILE A 257 -5.46 0.41 -24.63
C ILE A 257 -4.45 0.33 -25.77
N PRO A 258 -4.50 1.32 -26.71
CA PRO A 258 -3.52 1.40 -27.80
C PRO A 258 -2.07 1.53 -27.33
#